data_e6a0571c03ca690f41acb1f586252933
#
_entry.id   e6a0571c03ca690f41acb1f586252933
#
_cell.length_a   1.000
_cell.length_b   1.000
_cell.length_c   1.000
_cell.angle_alpha   90.00
_cell.angle_beta   90.00
_cell.angle_gamma   90.00
#
_symmetry.space_group_name_H-M   'P 1'
#
loop_
_entity.id
_entity.type
_entity.pdbx_description
1 polymer ?
#
loop_
_entity_poly.entity_id
_entity_poly.type
_entity_poly.pdbx_seq_one_letter_code
_entity_poly.pdbx_strand_id
1 'polypeptide(L)'
;MFSAVIANRLFSRLSQVAWRPSVVGAVSVRGYHGDAPGSSGQYLIEIPLPPWQEKVGEPIDVKRRRLLYESRKRGMLENCILLSLFAKQYLNTMTEAQLRQYDRLINEPSNDWDIYYWATEAQPTPPDYQGEVMNLLQEFAKNRQQEQRLRAPDLEYLDPGTH
;
A
#
# COMPACT_ATOMS: atom_id res chain seq x y z
N MET A 1 -25.67 34.13 -49.99
CA MET A 1 -26.07 33.56 -51.30
C MET A 1 -25.91 32.09 -51.27
N PHE A 2 -27.02 31.40 -51.35
CA PHE A 2 -27.27 30.06 -51.92
C PHE A 2 -26.36 28.91 -51.50
N SER A 3 -26.78 27.76 -51.14
CA SER A 3 -28.03 27.00 -51.22
C SER A 3 -27.66 25.56 -50.94
N ALA A 4 -28.39 24.94 -50.06
CA ALA A 4 -29.25 23.78 -50.22
C ALA A 4 -28.57 22.43 -50.45
N VAL A 5 -28.79 21.57 -49.46
CA VAL A 5 -29.64 20.37 -49.52
C VAL A 5 -29.24 19.36 -50.57
N ILE A 6 -28.87 18.15 -50.17
CA ILE A 6 -29.50 16.92 -50.69
C ILE A 6 -29.37 15.84 -49.61
N ALA A 7 -30.54 15.43 -49.08
CA ALA A 7 -30.77 14.16 -48.40
C ALA A 7 -30.91 13.08 -49.47
N ASN A 8 -30.35 11.89 -49.23
CA ASN A 8 -30.98 10.66 -49.76
C ASN A 8 -30.49 9.45 -49.00
N ARG A 9 -31.35 8.94 -48.18
CA ARG A 9 -31.89 7.56 -48.07
C ARG A 9 -31.10 6.51 -48.85
N LEU A 10 -30.60 5.54 -48.12
CA LEU A 10 -30.70 4.15 -48.51
C LEU A 10 -30.91 3.27 -47.29
N PHE A 11 -32.15 2.87 -47.17
CA PHE A 11 -32.61 1.71 -46.39
C PHE A 11 -32.05 0.46 -47.04
N SER A 12 -31.64 -0.48 -46.25
CA SER A 12 -32.05 -1.88 -46.27
C SER A 12 -30.91 -2.83 -45.95
N ARG A 13 -31.09 -3.55 -44.99
CA ARG A 13 -31.20 -5.00 -44.82
C ARG A 13 -30.79 -5.37 -43.39
N LEU A 14 -31.80 -5.48 -42.60
CA LEU A 14 -31.82 -6.31 -41.41
C LEU A 14 -31.58 -7.76 -41.85
N SER A 15 -30.42 -8.30 -41.60
CA SER A 15 -30.25 -9.76 -41.50
C SER A 15 -30.43 -10.14 -40.04
N GLN A 16 -31.58 -10.69 -39.73
CA GLN A 16 -31.88 -11.35 -38.47
C GLN A 16 -30.99 -12.58 -38.38
N VAL A 17 -29.92 -12.51 -37.64
CA VAL A 17 -29.20 -13.68 -37.17
C VAL A 17 -30.02 -14.24 -35.99
N ALA A 18 -30.76 -15.31 -36.28
CA ALA A 18 -31.45 -16.08 -35.26
C ALA A 18 -30.43 -16.67 -34.29
N TRP A 19 -30.41 -16.10 -33.09
CA TRP A 19 -29.67 -16.68 -31.96
C TRP A 19 -30.33 -17.97 -31.56
N ARG A 20 -29.70 -19.12 -31.87
CA ARG A 20 -30.04 -20.41 -31.29
C ARG A 20 -29.52 -20.45 -29.87
N PRO A 21 -30.32 -20.65 -28.81
CA PRO A 21 -29.82 -20.89 -27.49
C PRO A 21 -29.11 -22.25 -27.50
N SER A 22 -27.78 -22.24 -27.36
CA SER A 22 -27.01 -23.41 -27.00
C SER A 22 -27.45 -23.84 -25.61
N VAL A 23 -27.91 -25.07 -25.53
CA VAL A 23 -28.18 -25.75 -24.25
C VAL A 23 -26.84 -25.89 -23.54
N VAL A 24 -26.55 -24.97 -22.65
CA VAL A 24 -25.43 -25.08 -21.71
C VAL A 24 -25.83 -26.14 -20.70
N GLY A 25 -25.13 -27.27 -20.78
CA GLY A 25 -25.30 -28.35 -19.82
C GLY A 25 -25.20 -27.80 -18.39
N ALA A 26 -26.11 -28.28 -17.55
CA ALA A 26 -26.14 -27.97 -16.13
C ALA A 26 -24.83 -28.42 -15.51
N VAL A 27 -23.91 -27.46 -15.30
CA VAL A 27 -22.78 -27.63 -14.41
C VAL A 27 -23.37 -27.71 -13.02
N SER A 28 -23.39 -28.93 -12.45
CA SER A 28 -23.71 -29.12 -11.04
C SER A 28 -22.67 -28.34 -10.22
N VAL A 29 -23.03 -27.16 -9.83
CA VAL A 29 -22.28 -26.41 -8.80
C VAL A 29 -22.48 -27.23 -7.53
N ARG A 30 -21.46 -28.02 -7.17
CA ARG A 30 -21.35 -28.61 -5.85
C ARG A 30 -21.36 -27.40 -4.88
N GLY A 31 -22.52 -27.18 -4.29
CA GLY A 31 -22.64 -26.19 -3.21
C GLY A 31 -21.63 -26.55 -2.15
N TYR A 32 -20.67 -25.67 -1.93
CA TYR A 32 -19.84 -25.69 -0.75
C TYR A 32 -20.81 -25.45 0.41
N HIS A 33 -21.19 -26.54 1.10
CA HIS A 33 -21.85 -26.46 2.38
C HIS A 33 -20.80 -25.93 3.36
N GLY A 34 -20.56 -24.62 3.30
CA GLY A 34 -19.98 -23.92 4.42
C GLY A 34 -21.02 -24.03 5.54
N ASP A 35 -20.62 -24.66 6.64
CA ASP A 35 -21.40 -24.66 7.86
C ASP A 35 -21.93 -23.28 8.10
N ALA A 36 -23.26 -23.14 8.15
CA ALA A 36 -23.88 -21.91 8.59
C ALA A 36 -23.25 -21.59 9.94
N PRO A 37 -22.72 -20.38 10.16
CA PRO A 37 -22.23 -20.01 11.46
C PRO A 37 -23.42 -20.08 12.39
N GLY A 38 -23.46 -21.15 13.18
CA GLY A 38 -24.34 -21.21 14.33
C GLY A 38 -24.10 -19.92 15.09
N SER A 39 -25.16 -19.22 15.44
CA SER A 39 -25.13 -17.95 16.17
C SER A 39 -24.63 -18.18 17.60
N SER A 40 -23.41 -18.66 17.76
CA SER A 40 -22.65 -18.43 18.98
C SER A 40 -22.07 -17.02 18.81
N GLY A 41 -22.76 -16.05 19.38
CA GLY A 41 -22.22 -14.72 19.61
C GLY A 41 -20.98 -14.83 20.52
N GLN A 42 -19.94 -15.46 20.02
CA GLN A 42 -18.63 -15.26 20.57
C GLN A 42 -18.28 -13.81 20.23
N TYR A 43 -18.52 -12.96 21.21
CA TYR A 43 -17.86 -11.66 21.28
C TYR A 43 -16.38 -11.97 21.11
N LEU A 44 -15.84 -11.74 19.91
CA LEU A 44 -14.41 -11.67 19.71
C LEU A 44 -13.96 -10.54 20.65
N ILE A 45 -13.44 -10.92 21.81
CA ILE A 45 -12.81 -9.95 22.70
C ILE A 45 -11.59 -9.48 21.94
N GLU A 46 -11.74 -8.34 21.25
CA GLU A 46 -10.62 -7.67 20.63
C GLU A 46 -9.70 -7.23 21.76
N ILE A 47 -8.60 -7.98 21.94
CA ILE A 47 -7.59 -7.62 22.92
C ILE A 47 -6.85 -6.42 22.34
N PRO A 48 -7.00 -5.21 22.90
CA PRO A 48 -6.31 -4.04 22.37
C PRO A 48 -4.81 -4.26 22.45
N LEU A 49 -4.12 -4.05 21.34
CA LEU A 49 -2.66 -4.07 21.33
C LEU A 49 -2.14 -2.98 22.27
N PRO A 50 -1.08 -3.26 23.04
CA PRO A 50 -0.48 -2.25 23.89
C PRO A 50 -0.02 -1.06 23.01
N PRO A 51 -0.18 0.19 23.51
CA PRO A 51 0.28 1.35 22.77
C PRO A 51 1.79 1.24 22.53
N TRP A 52 2.22 1.73 21.37
CA TRP A 52 3.64 1.79 21.07
C TRP A 52 4.40 2.60 22.12
N GLN A 53 5.57 2.13 22.50
CA GLN A 53 6.46 2.83 23.43
C GLN A 53 7.85 2.94 22.84
N GLU A 54 8.44 4.11 22.95
CA GLU A 54 9.81 4.34 22.51
C GLU A 54 10.79 3.48 23.34
N LYS A 55 11.70 2.78 22.65
CA LYS A 55 12.75 2.00 23.29
C LYS A 55 13.87 2.92 23.75
N VAL A 56 13.95 3.13 25.06
CA VAL A 56 14.98 3.95 25.69
C VAL A 56 16.29 3.18 25.83
N GLY A 57 17.41 3.83 25.50
CA GLY A 57 18.75 3.25 25.66
C GLY A 57 19.12 2.20 24.61
N GLU A 58 18.37 2.09 23.53
CA GLU A 58 18.71 1.20 22.42
C GLU A 58 19.93 1.74 21.65
N PRO A 59 21.00 0.93 21.46
CA PRO A 59 22.16 1.34 20.65
C PRO A 59 21.73 1.70 19.22
N ILE A 60 22.36 2.72 18.64
CA ILE A 60 21.97 3.30 17.34
C ILE A 60 22.00 2.25 16.21
N ASP A 61 22.97 1.34 16.22
CA ASP A 61 23.09 0.30 15.20
C ASP A 61 21.99 -0.77 15.33
N VAL A 62 21.58 -1.06 16.58
CA VAL A 62 20.45 -1.97 16.84
C VAL A 62 19.16 -1.31 16.38
N LYS A 63 18.96 -0.01 16.68
CA LYS A 63 17.81 0.76 16.24
C LYS A 63 17.72 0.77 14.71
N ARG A 64 18.82 1.01 13.99
CA ARG A 64 18.83 0.98 12.51
C ARG A 64 18.41 -0.39 11.95
N ARG A 65 18.99 -1.49 12.46
CA ARG A 65 18.63 -2.84 12.04
C ARG A 65 17.16 -3.16 12.31
N ARG A 66 16.65 -2.77 13.47
CA ARG A 66 15.24 -2.93 13.83
C ARG A 66 14.34 -2.14 12.89
N LEU A 67 14.61 -0.85 12.67
CA LEU A 67 13.83 0.00 11.77
C LEU A 67 13.87 -0.49 10.33
N LEU A 68 15.00 -1.03 9.89
CA LEU A 68 15.09 -1.68 8.59
C LEU A 68 14.15 -2.87 8.49
N TYR A 69 14.16 -3.75 9.50
CA TYR A 69 13.24 -4.89 9.54
C TYR A 69 11.78 -4.45 9.56
N GLU A 70 11.43 -3.48 10.41
CA GLU A 70 10.07 -2.97 10.56
C GLU A 70 9.58 -2.24 9.30
N SER A 71 10.45 -1.56 8.57
CA SER A 71 10.13 -0.97 7.26
C SER A 71 9.76 -2.03 6.21
N ARG A 72 10.29 -3.23 6.32
CA ARG A 72 10.03 -4.35 5.41
C ARG A 72 8.82 -5.18 5.81
N LYS A 73 8.43 -5.16 7.08
CA LYS A 73 7.35 -5.97 7.67
C LYS A 73 6.15 -5.08 8.01
N ARG A 74 5.45 -4.65 6.96
CA ARG A 74 4.23 -3.84 7.08
C ARG A 74 2.98 -4.66 6.77
N GLY A 75 1.84 -4.19 7.24
CA GLY A 75 0.55 -4.81 6.96
C GLY A 75 0.08 -4.67 5.51
N MET A 76 0.72 -3.77 4.75
CA MET A 76 0.33 -3.41 3.40
C MET A 76 1.56 -3.45 2.48
N LEU A 77 1.40 -4.05 1.29
CA LEU A 77 2.50 -4.27 0.33
C LEU A 77 3.13 -2.96 -0.14
N GLU A 78 2.32 -1.96 -0.41
CA GLU A 78 2.75 -0.63 -0.86
C GLU A 78 3.70 0.00 0.15
N ASN A 79 3.38 -0.08 1.43
CA ASN A 79 4.26 0.40 2.50
C ASN A 79 5.51 -0.47 2.66
N CYS A 80 5.41 -1.80 2.47
CA CYS A 80 6.61 -2.65 2.45
C CYS A 80 7.61 -2.18 1.39
N ILE A 81 7.13 -1.84 0.20
CA ILE A 81 7.99 -1.38 -0.90
C ILE A 81 8.50 0.03 -0.64
N LEU A 82 7.60 0.97 -0.35
CA LEU A 82 7.93 2.38 -0.14
C LEU A 82 8.93 2.57 0.99
N LEU A 83 8.61 2.05 2.18
CA LEU A 83 9.45 2.23 3.38
C LEU A 83 10.75 1.44 3.29
N SER A 84 10.78 0.27 2.64
CA SER A 84 12.03 -0.48 2.42
C SER A 84 13.01 0.27 1.52
N LEU A 85 12.52 0.87 0.42
CA LEU A 85 13.33 1.65 -0.49
C LEU A 85 13.79 2.95 0.17
N PHE A 86 12.92 3.61 0.93
CA PHE A 86 13.26 4.78 1.72
C PHE A 86 14.34 4.46 2.77
N ALA A 87 14.17 3.38 3.52
CA ALA A 87 15.17 2.93 4.50
C ALA A 87 16.51 2.61 3.84
N LYS A 88 16.52 1.94 2.68
CA LYS A 88 17.75 1.69 1.91
C LYS A 88 18.50 2.98 1.61
N GLN A 89 17.82 4.04 1.25
CA GLN A 89 18.44 5.29 0.83
C GLN A 89 18.89 6.16 2.00
N TYR A 90 18.09 6.24 3.07
CA TYR A 90 18.28 7.26 4.09
C TYR A 90 18.67 6.73 5.48
N LEU A 91 18.30 5.50 5.83
CA LEU A 91 18.40 5.01 7.21
C LEU A 91 19.83 5.08 7.77
N ASN A 92 20.85 4.81 6.95
CA ASN A 92 22.24 4.81 7.38
C ASN A 92 22.80 6.22 7.63
N THR A 93 22.23 7.24 6.98
CA THR A 93 22.65 8.63 7.09
C THR A 93 21.85 9.44 8.12
N MET A 94 20.72 8.89 8.59
CA MET A 94 19.86 9.55 9.58
C MET A 94 20.59 9.76 10.89
N THR A 95 20.41 10.95 11.46
CA THR A 95 20.80 11.30 12.82
C THR A 95 19.93 10.53 13.83
N GLU A 96 20.36 10.50 15.10
CA GLU A 96 19.58 9.88 16.16
C GLU A 96 18.17 10.51 16.32
N ALA A 97 18.08 11.82 16.17
CA ALA A 97 16.81 12.54 16.23
C ALA A 97 15.87 12.14 15.06
N GLN A 98 16.41 12.00 13.85
CA GLN A 98 15.66 11.53 12.69
C GLN A 98 15.26 10.07 12.84
N LEU A 99 16.11 9.20 13.38
CA LEU A 99 15.76 7.82 13.68
C LEU A 99 14.63 7.71 14.69
N ARG A 100 14.56 8.58 15.70
CA ARG A 100 13.43 8.64 16.64
C ARG A 100 12.14 9.09 15.94
N GLN A 101 12.21 10.11 15.10
CA GLN A 101 11.05 10.55 14.31
C GLN A 101 10.56 9.44 13.36
N TYR A 102 11.48 8.73 12.71
CA TYR A 102 11.14 7.63 11.81
C TYR A 102 10.54 6.45 12.56
N ASP A 103 11.10 6.07 13.70
CA ASP A 103 10.59 5.02 14.59
C ASP A 103 9.15 5.30 15.02
N ARG A 104 8.90 6.52 15.47
CA ARG A 104 7.58 6.98 15.84
C ARG A 104 6.60 6.93 14.66
N LEU A 105 7.02 7.45 13.52
CA LEU A 105 6.21 7.52 12.30
C LEU A 105 5.72 6.16 11.82
N ILE A 106 6.58 5.15 11.85
CA ILE A 106 6.22 3.83 11.30
C ILE A 106 5.57 2.89 12.32
N ASN A 107 5.74 3.13 13.63
CA ASN A 107 5.31 2.19 14.66
C ASN A 107 4.18 2.69 15.56
N GLU A 108 3.99 4.00 15.71
CA GLU A 108 2.91 4.55 16.55
C GLU A 108 1.53 4.51 15.87
N PRO A 109 1.39 4.82 14.56
CA PRO A 109 0.10 4.74 13.90
C PRO A 109 -0.44 3.30 13.89
N SER A 110 -1.72 3.16 14.25
CA SER A 110 -2.39 1.85 14.32
C SER A 110 -2.74 1.27 12.95
N ASN A 111 -2.70 2.11 11.90
CA ASN A 111 -3.13 1.75 10.57
C ASN A 111 -2.08 2.12 9.53
N ASP A 112 -1.60 1.13 8.78
CA ASP A 112 -0.62 1.33 7.70
C ASP A 112 -1.13 2.23 6.56
N TRP A 113 -2.45 2.29 6.34
CA TRP A 113 -3.03 3.16 5.33
C TRP A 113 -2.81 4.65 5.65
N ASP A 114 -2.83 5.03 6.92
CA ASP A 114 -2.60 6.41 7.32
C ASP A 114 -1.19 6.86 6.94
N ILE A 115 -0.19 6.01 7.20
CA ILE A 115 1.21 6.26 6.83
C ILE A 115 1.33 6.46 5.31
N TYR A 116 0.67 5.60 4.54
CA TYR A 116 0.66 5.69 3.07
C TYR A 116 0.04 6.99 2.57
N TYR A 117 -1.13 7.35 3.10
CA TYR A 117 -1.82 8.58 2.70
C TYR A 117 -1.04 9.84 3.06
N TRP A 118 -0.37 9.86 4.20
CA TRP A 118 0.50 10.99 4.59
C TRP A 118 1.74 11.05 3.71
N ALA A 119 2.38 9.94 3.44
CA ALA A 119 3.56 9.88 2.58
C ALA A 119 3.27 10.30 1.14
N THR A 120 2.11 9.94 0.60
CA THR A 120 1.67 10.30 -0.76
C THR A 120 0.94 11.63 -0.84
N GLU A 121 0.79 12.35 0.28
CA GLU A 121 0.03 13.60 0.39
C GLU A 121 -1.45 13.46 -0.01
N ALA A 122 -1.98 12.24 -0.03
CA ALA A 122 -3.40 11.98 -0.28
C ALA A 122 -4.29 12.47 0.89
N GLN A 123 -3.73 12.52 2.09
CA GLN A 123 -4.34 13.12 3.28
C GLN A 123 -3.32 14.01 4.00
N PRO A 124 -3.78 15.05 4.71
CA PRO A 124 -2.90 15.91 5.49
C PRO A 124 -2.25 15.13 6.63
N THR A 125 -0.96 15.30 6.81
CA THR A 125 -0.23 14.71 7.94
C THR A 125 -0.64 15.37 9.24
N PRO A 126 -1.02 14.62 10.29
CA PRO A 126 -1.28 15.17 11.61
C PRO A 126 -0.07 15.91 12.17
N PRO A 127 -0.29 16.95 13.02
CA PRO A 127 0.81 17.73 13.59
C PRO A 127 1.87 16.90 14.32
N ASP A 128 1.44 15.81 14.96
CA ASP A 128 2.33 14.92 15.73
C ASP A 128 3.36 14.18 14.88
N TYR A 129 3.09 13.99 13.59
CA TYR A 129 3.97 13.30 12.64
C TYR A 129 4.61 14.24 11.62
N GLN A 130 4.31 15.53 11.69
CA GLN A 130 4.99 16.53 10.87
C GLN A 130 6.44 16.69 11.33
N GLY A 131 7.36 16.78 10.35
CA GLY A 131 8.77 16.96 10.65
C GLY A 131 9.66 16.68 9.45
N GLU A 132 10.95 16.76 9.68
CA GLU A 132 11.97 16.60 8.64
C GLU A 132 11.87 15.24 7.95
N VAL A 133 11.65 14.16 8.72
CA VAL A 133 11.57 12.81 8.20
C VAL A 133 10.31 12.61 7.36
N MET A 134 9.17 13.16 7.76
CA MET A 134 7.94 13.10 6.97
C MET A 134 8.11 13.85 5.66
N ASN A 135 8.67 15.04 5.68
CA ASN A 135 8.93 15.82 4.46
C ASN A 135 9.86 15.06 3.49
N LEU A 136 10.89 14.41 4.04
CA LEU A 136 11.81 13.59 3.27
C LEU A 136 11.11 12.38 2.65
N LEU A 137 10.21 11.73 3.41
CA LEU A 137 9.41 10.60 2.92
C LEU A 137 8.43 11.04 1.83
N GLN A 138 7.78 12.18 1.96
CA GLN A 138 6.87 12.75 0.96
C GLN A 138 7.62 13.07 -0.34
N GLU A 139 8.78 13.72 -0.27
CA GLU A 139 9.59 13.97 -1.47
C GLU A 139 10.07 12.67 -2.11
N PHE A 140 10.45 11.68 -1.31
CA PHE A 140 10.79 10.35 -1.81
C PHE A 140 9.61 9.66 -2.49
N ALA A 141 8.41 9.75 -1.90
CA ALA A 141 7.20 9.12 -2.44
C ALA A 141 6.80 9.70 -3.81
N LYS A 142 7.06 10.99 -4.08
CA LYS A 142 6.78 11.65 -5.37
C LYS A 142 7.49 11.00 -6.56
N ASN A 143 8.55 10.25 -6.30
CA ASN A 143 9.28 9.49 -7.34
C ASN A 143 9.55 10.30 -8.62
N ARG A 144 10.12 11.50 -8.49
CA ARG A 144 10.34 12.44 -9.61
C ARG A 144 11.18 11.84 -10.74
N GLN A 145 12.04 10.85 -10.42
CA GLN A 145 12.89 10.16 -11.38
C GLN A 145 12.20 8.98 -12.07
N GLN A 146 10.92 8.71 -11.74
CA GLN A 146 10.12 7.62 -12.30
C GLN A 146 10.80 6.24 -12.19
N GLU A 147 11.47 5.99 -11.09
CA GLU A 147 12.08 4.68 -10.81
C GLU A 147 11.02 3.59 -10.69
N GLN A 148 11.33 2.41 -11.19
CA GLN A 148 10.46 1.24 -11.01
C GLN A 148 10.55 0.74 -9.56
N ARG A 149 9.47 0.89 -8.81
CA ARG A 149 9.34 0.50 -7.41
C ARG A 149 8.36 -0.67 -7.27
N LEU A 150 8.76 -1.84 -7.79
CA LEU A 150 7.89 -3.02 -7.87
C LEU A 150 8.05 -3.99 -6.69
N ARG A 151 9.17 -3.93 -5.98
CA ARG A 151 9.48 -4.82 -4.87
C ARG A 151 10.37 -4.16 -3.83
N ALA A 152 10.38 -4.71 -2.62
CA ALA A 152 11.35 -4.34 -1.60
C ALA A 152 12.78 -4.71 -2.08
N PRO A 153 13.81 -3.91 -1.73
CA PRO A 153 15.19 -4.20 -2.11
C PRO A 153 15.69 -5.50 -1.47
N ASP A 154 16.63 -6.18 -2.13
CA ASP A 154 17.27 -7.36 -1.56
C ASP A 154 18.10 -6.99 -0.33
N LEU A 155 18.25 -7.91 0.64
CA LEU A 155 18.92 -7.63 1.91
C LEU A 155 20.42 -7.43 1.76
N GLU A 156 21.05 -8.05 0.75
CA GLU A 156 22.48 -7.95 0.46
C GLU A 156 22.95 -6.52 0.18
N TYR A 157 22.06 -5.67 -0.32
CA TYR A 157 22.33 -4.25 -0.55
C TYR A 157 22.15 -3.37 0.69
N LEU A 158 21.61 -3.92 1.77
CA LEU A 158 21.26 -3.17 2.96
C LEU A 158 22.31 -3.27 4.08
N ASP A 159 23.22 -4.22 3.98
CA ASP A 159 24.33 -4.41 4.91
C ASP A 159 25.68 -4.36 4.16
N PRO A 160 26.24 -3.16 3.92
CA PRO A 160 27.50 -3.02 3.21
C PRO A 160 28.73 -3.54 4.00
N GLY A 161 28.52 -4.08 5.20
CA GLY A 161 29.58 -4.54 6.11
C GLY A 161 29.89 -6.03 6.07
N THR A 162 29.25 -6.83 5.20
CA THR A 162 29.42 -8.29 5.14
C THR A 162 30.20 -8.75 3.89
N HIS A 163 31.22 -8.01 3.47
CA HIS A 163 32.19 -8.49 2.45
C HIS A 163 33.59 -8.52 3.03
#